data_8f49cbd268e88a99f438272d5568c8e6
#
_entry.id   8f49cbd268e88a99f438272d5568c8e6
#
_cell.length_a   1.000
_cell.length_b   1.000
_cell.length_c   1.000
_cell.angle_alpha   90.00
_cell.angle_beta   90.00
_cell.angle_gamma   90.00
#
_symmetry.space_group_name_H-M   'P 1'
#
loop_
_entity.id
_entity.type
_entity.pdbx_description
1 polymer ?
#
loop_
_entity_poly.entity_id
_entity_poly.type
_entity_poly.pdbx_seq_one_letter_code
_entity_poly.pdbx_strand_id
1 'polypeptide(L)'
;MTNLNHAVKIEAPVASISHLLPSEQKKHIEKLYFPKVQQATDRMNKSEAEYQDAVESRSVLIQQKTAEYLANPSERHGFIVKQVYPTNQQQVIQSMAEQGYMVHRVGMGLIYFISTKKNALKDATDKATAEAEMSIDKMIERLKVKASEAVHQRNKTVIEARKSLDAVKDFTDYLNVIVTDSEEVTE
;
A
#
# COMPACT_ATOMS: atom_id res chain seq x y z
N MET A 1 -25.42 -2.09 -20.29
CA MET A 1 -24.32 -2.83 -20.91
C MET A 1 -23.60 -1.90 -21.87
N THR A 2 -22.56 -1.23 -21.44
CA THR A 2 -21.75 -0.33 -22.26
C THR A 2 -20.30 -0.79 -22.12
N ASN A 3 -19.85 -1.50 -23.16
CA ASN A 3 -18.46 -1.90 -23.36
C ASN A 3 -17.60 -0.64 -23.57
N LEU A 4 -16.89 -0.21 -22.56
CA LEU A 4 -15.79 0.74 -22.70
C LEU A 4 -14.49 -0.02 -23.00
N ASN A 5 -14.36 -0.44 -24.27
CA ASN A 5 -13.06 -0.76 -24.85
C ASN A 5 -12.24 0.54 -24.99
N HIS A 6 -11.61 0.98 -23.94
CA HIS A 6 -10.50 1.92 -24.04
C HIS A 6 -9.29 1.13 -24.53
N ALA A 7 -9.20 0.97 -25.85
CA ALA A 7 -7.95 0.67 -26.51
C ALA A 7 -6.99 1.84 -26.17
N VAL A 8 -6.11 1.63 -25.21
CA VAL A 8 -4.97 2.53 -25.00
C VAL A 8 -4.17 2.45 -26.29
N LYS A 9 -4.29 3.50 -27.12
CA LYS A 9 -3.40 3.73 -28.25
C LYS A 9 -2.01 3.90 -27.66
N ILE A 10 -1.24 2.82 -27.65
CA ILE A 10 0.21 2.88 -27.43
C ILE A 10 0.75 3.49 -28.73
N GLU A 11 0.83 4.81 -28.78
CA GLU A 11 1.65 5.47 -29.78
C GLU A 11 3.08 5.02 -29.50
N ALA A 12 3.56 4.07 -30.31
CA ALA A 12 4.89 3.55 -30.18
C ALA A 12 5.87 4.71 -30.39
N PRO A 13 6.72 5.05 -29.41
CA PRO A 13 7.72 6.11 -29.57
C PRO A 13 8.71 5.86 -30.70
N VAL A 14 8.69 4.67 -31.26
CA VAL A 14 9.50 4.21 -32.39
C VAL A 14 9.13 4.90 -33.73
N ALA A 15 7.87 5.24 -33.94
CA ALA A 15 7.40 5.83 -35.21
C ALA A 15 8.02 7.22 -35.47
N SER A 16 8.33 8.00 -34.42
CA SER A 16 8.91 9.34 -34.54
C SER A 16 10.43 9.36 -34.80
N ILE A 17 11.12 8.24 -34.58
CA ILE A 17 12.57 8.11 -34.72
C ILE A 17 12.99 7.14 -35.85
N SER A 18 12.05 6.70 -36.67
CA SER A 18 12.30 5.73 -37.76
C SER A 18 13.32 6.21 -38.81
N HIS A 19 13.57 7.52 -38.89
CA HIS A 19 14.57 8.12 -39.76
C HIS A 19 16.01 8.02 -39.24
N LEU A 20 16.20 7.63 -37.98
CA LEU A 20 17.52 7.47 -37.38
C LEU A 20 18.10 6.10 -37.70
N LEU A 21 19.42 5.97 -37.60
CA LEU A 21 20.09 4.67 -37.66
C LEU A 21 19.62 3.75 -36.52
N PRO A 22 19.56 2.43 -36.70
CA PRO A 22 19.11 1.48 -35.67
C PRO A 22 19.86 1.66 -34.35
N SER A 23 21.15 1.91 -34.35
CA SER A 23 21.94 2.17 -33.14
C SER A 23 21.54 3.46 -32.41
N GLU A 24 21.13 4.48 -33.15
CA GLU A 24 20.64 5.75 -32.59
C GLU A 24 19.23 5.61 -32.06
N GLN A 25 18.39 4.83 -32.75
CA GLN A 25 17.03 4.48 -32.28
C GLN A 25 17.11 3.75 -30.94
N LYS A 26 17.98 2.73 -30.81
CA LYS A 26 18.20 1.99 -29.57
C LYS A 26 18.64 2.92 -28.44
N LYS A 27 19.64 3.79 -28.67
CA LYS A 27 20.08 4.79 -27.68
C LYS A 27 18.97 5.75 -27.26
N HIS A 28 18.12 6.17 -28.21
CA HIS A 28 16.99 7.04 -27.90
C HIS A 28 15.95 6.34 -27.02
N ILE A 29 15.62 5.08 -27.31
CA ILE A 29 14.72 4.26 -26.52
C ILE A 29 15.28 4.02 -25.12
N GLU A 30 16.55 3.65 -24.99
CA GLU A 30 17.23 3.50 -23.69
C GLU A 30 17.16 4.80 -22.87
N LYS A 31 17.48 5.94 -23.47
CA LYS A 31 17.40 7.25 -22.81
C LYS A 31 15.98 7.60 -22.35
N LEU A 32 14.95 7.17 -23.09
CA LEU A 32 13.55 7.39 -22.77
C LEU A 32 13.05 6.48 -21.62
N TYR A 33 13.47 5.21 -21.64
CA TYR A 33 12.94 4.21 -20.71
C TYR A 33 13.79 4.05 -19.46
N PHE A 34 15.11 4.29 -19.51
CA PHE A 34 15.98 4.15 -18.36
C PHE A 34 15.50 4.89 -17.11
N PRO A 35 15.14 6.19 -17.17
CA PRO A 35 14.65 6.89 -15.99
C PRO A 35 13.30 6.35 -15.49
N LYS A 36 12.44 5.87 -16.39
CA LYS A 36 11.14 5.27 -16.03
C LYS A 36 11.32 3.93 -15.31
N VAL A 37 12.20 3.09 -15.81
CA VAL A 37 12.54 1.79 -15.19
C VAL A 37 13.21 2.03 -13.84
N GLN A 38 14.15 2.98 -13.74
CA GLN A 38 14.79 3.33 -12.48
C GLN A 38 13.75 3.81 -11.46
N GLN A 39 12.89 4.76 -11.81
CA GLN A 39 11.84 5.25 -10.92
C GLN A 39 10.88 4.14 -10.46
N ALA A 40 10.51 3.24 -11.37
CA ALA A 40 9.63 2.12 -11.02
C ALA A 40 10.35 1.12 -10.09
N THR A 41 11.65 0.89 -10.28
CA THR A 41 12.48 0.05 -9.43
C THR A 41 12.63 0.66 -8.03
N ASP A 42 12.88 1.95 -7.93
CA ASP A 42 12.99 2.65 -6.65
C ASP A 42 11.67 2.59 -5.85
N ARG A 43 10.53 2.76 -6.55
CA ARG A 43 9.20 2.61 -5.94
C ARG A 43 8.95 1.18 -5.46
N MET A 44 9.35 0.19 -6.24
CA MET A 44 9.23 -1.23 -5.87
C MET A 44 10.06 -1.51 -4.61
N ASN A 45 11.33 -1.13 -4.60
CA ASN A 45 12.24 -1.35 -3.47
C ASN A 45 11.71 -0.67 -2.20
N LYS A 46 11.22 0.58 -2.33
CA LYS A 46 10.63 1.31 -1.21
C LYS A 46 9.39 0.62 -0.65
N SER A 47 8.47 0.17 -1.52
CA SER A 47 7.24 -0.48 -1.08
C SER A 47 7.49 -1.84 -0.45
N GLU A 48 8.48 -2.57 -0.96
CA GLU A 48 8.92 -3.85 -0.38
C GLU A 48 9.55 -3.64 1.00
N ALA A 49 10.43 -2.64 1.16
CA ALA A 49 11.03 -2.31 2.45
C ALA A 49 9.95 -1.92 3.48
N GLU A 50 8.99 -1.04 3.10
CA GLU A 50 7.87 -0.67 3.97
C GLU A 50 7.06 -1.89 4.44
N TYR A 51 6.83 -2.86 3.56
CA TYR A 51 6.13 -4.11 3.90
C TYR A 51 6.95 -4.98 4.85
N GLN A 52 8.23 -5.21 4.56
CA GLN A 52 9.12 -6.03 5.39
C GLN A 52 9.29 -5.42 6.79
N ASP A 53 9.54 -4.12 6.88
CA ASP A 53 9.64 -3.40 8.15
C ASP A 53 8.38 -3.56 9.01
N ALA A 54 7.19 -3.49 8.38
CA ALA A 54 5.93 -3.66 9.07
C ALA A 54 5.73 -5.11 9.56
N VAL A 55 6.15 -6.11 8.78
CA VAL A 55 6.10 -7.52 9.18
C VAL A 55 7.05 -7.80 10.35
N GLU A 56 8.29 -7.33 10.27
CA GLU A 56 9.29 -7.50 11.32
C GLU A 56 8.89 -6.78 12.63
N SER A 57 8.30 -5.59 12.50
CA SER A 57 7.86 -4.78 13.65
C SER A 57 6.47 -5.14 14.16
N ARG A 58 5.78 -6.15 13.60
CA ARG A 58 4.37 -6.47 13.89
C ARG A 58 4.05 -6.52 15.39
N SER A 59 4.84 -7.24 16.16
CA SER A 59 4.61 -7.38 17.61
C SER A 59 4.73 -6.05 18.35
N VAL A 60 5.70 -5.22 18.00
CA VAL A 60 5.91 -3.90 18.58
C VAL A 60 4.76 -2.97 18.24
N LEU A 61 4.31 -2.98 16.97
CA LEU A 61 3.18 -2.19 16.49
C LEU A 61 1.89 -2.56 17.22
N ILE A 62 1.64 -3.87 17.46
CA ILE A 62 0.49 -4.34 18.22
C ILE A 62 0.55 -3.81 19.66
N GLN A 63 1.70 -3.92 20.33
CA GLN A 63 1.87 -3.41 21.70
C GLN A 63 1.63 -1.90 21.78
N GLN A 64 2.19 -1.13 20.86
CA GLN A 64 1.99 0.32 20.79
C GLN A 64 0.52 0.67 20.56
N LYS A 65 -0.15 -0.02 19.64
CA LYS A 65 -1.56 0.20 19.34
C LYS A 65 -2.48 -0.20 20.48
N THR A 66 -2.16 -1.30 21.17
CA THR A 66 -2.87 -1.72 22.40
C THR A 66 -2.75 -0.64 23.49
N ALA A 67 -1.54 -0.12 23.71
CA ALA A 67 -1.32 0.95 24.66
C ALA A 67 -2.09 2.23 24.30
N GLU A 68 -2.15 2.57 23.01
CA GLU A 68 -2.95 3.71 22.48
C GLU A 68 -4.44 3.52 22.78
N TYR A 69 -5.00 2.32 22.57
CA TYR A 69 -6.40 2.01 22.86
C TYR A 69 -6.72 2.06 24.34
N LEU A 70 -5.81 1.59 25.19
CA LEU A 70 -5.96 1.67 26.65
C LEU A 70 -5.76 3.10 27.19
N ALA A 71 -4.93 3.90 26.52
CA ALA A 71 -4.79 5.33 26.81
C ALA A 71 -6.03 6.14 26.39
N ASN A 72 -6.75 5.70 25.37
CA ASN A 72 -8.02 6.29 24.90
C ASN A 72 -9.14 5.24 24.97
N PRO A 73 -9.59 4.86 26.19
CA PRO A 73 -10.53 3.76 26.40
C PRO A 73 -11.85 4.00 25.66
N SER A 74 -12.47 2.94 25.21
CA SER A 74 -13.77 3.00 24.53
C SER A 74 -14.71 1.91 25.05
N GLU A 75 -15.99 2.04 24.73
CA GLU A 75 -17.00 1.04 25.08
C GLU A 75 -16.71 -0.31 24.43
N ARG A 76 -16.05 -0.33 23.27
CA ARG A 76 -15.62 -1.56 22.58
C ARG A 76 -14.70 -2.41 23.42
N HIS A 77 -13.85 -1.78 24.24
CA HIS A 77 -12.93 -2.45 25.14
C HIS A 77 -13.55 -2.78 26.51
N GLY A 78 -14.85 -2.47 26.71
CA GLY A 78 -15.57 -2.76 27.96
C GLY A 78 -15.50 -1.65 29.00
N PHE A 79 -15.12 -0.44 28.59
CA PHE A 79 -15.25 0.74 29.43
C PHE A 79 -16.61 1.40 29.24
N ILE A 80 -17.12 2.03 30.31
CA ILE A 80 -18.27 2.93 30.20
C ILE A 80 -17.74 4.36 30.17
N VAL A 81 -18.16 5.13 29.17
CA VAL A 81 -17.76 6.52 29.02
C VAL A 81 -18.93 7.43 29.37
N LYS A 82 -18.74 8.32 30.33
CA LYS A 82 -19.76 9.31 30.72
C LYS A 82 -19.21 10.71 30.52
N GLN A 83 -19.99 11.53 29.84
CA GLN A 83 -19.75 12.96 29.80
C GLN A 83 -20.21 13.56 31.14
N VAL A 84 -19.40 14.38 31.76
CA VAL A 84 -19.67 14.97 33.05
C VAL A 84 -19.33 16.46 33.05
N TYR A 85 -20.08 17.22 33.81
CA TYR A 85 -19.78 18.62 34.11
C TYR A 85 -19.23 18.70 35.54
N PRO A 86 -18.45 19.71 35.86
CA PRO A 86 -17.90 19.88 37.22
C PRO A 86 -18.95 19.81 38.34
N THR A 87 -20.16 20.31 38.02
CA THR A 87 -21.29 20.34 38.96
C THR A 87 -21.92 19.01 39.30
N ASN A 88 -21.80 17.99 38.40
CA ASN A 88 -22.41 16.68 38.61
C ASN A 88 -21.40 15.53 38.70
N GLN A 89 -20.11 15.85 38.65
CA GLN A 89 -19.05 14.82 38.61
C GLN A 89 -19.12 13.85 39.79
N GLN A 90 -19.27 14.34 41.01
CA GLN A 90 -19.32 13.50 42.19
C GLN A 90 -20.55 12.58 42.21
N GLN A 91 -21.69 13.08 41.79
CA GLN A 91 -22.94 12.31 41.74
C GLN A 91 -22.81 11.16 40.71
N VAL A 92 -22.18 11.44 39.54
CA VAL A 92 -21.97 10.42 38.52
C VAL A 92 -20.99 9.35 39.02
N ILE A 93 -19.90 9.73 39.68
CA ILE A 93 -18.92 8.80 40.26
C ILE A 93 -19.59 7.90 41.29
N GLN A 94 -20.36 8.50 42.21
CA GLN A 94 -21.08 7.73 43.25
C GLN A 94 -22.07 6.76 42.66
N SER A 95 -22.92 7.21 41.73
CA SER A 95 -23.92 6.35 41.06
C SER A 95 -23.24 5.19 40.31
N MET A 96 -22.09 5.43 39.66
CA MET A 96 -21.37 4.36 38.98
C MET A 96 -20.70 3.38 39.96
N ALA A 97 -20.22 3.86 41.10
CA ALA A 97 -19.68 3.00 42.14
C ALA A 97 -20.73 2.05 42.74
N GLU A 98 -21.95 2.55 42.98
CA GLU A 98 -23.08 1.74 43.43
C GLU A 98 -23.48 0.65 42.42
N GLN A 99 -23.24 0.87 41.14
CA GLN A 99 -23.42 -0.09 40.05
C GLN A 99 -22.24 -1.07 39.85
N GLY A 100 -21.22 -0.98 40.67
CA GLY A 100 -20.05 -1.86 40.60
C GLY A 100 -19.01 -1.45 39.57
N TYR A 101 -18.85 -0.14 39.34
CA TYR A 101 -17.83 0.43 38.45
C TYR A 101 -16.90 1.34 39.24
N MET A 102 -15.64 1.39 38.82
CA MET A 102 -14.64 2.32 39.36
C MET A 102 -14.11 3.26 38.27
N VAL A 103 -13.66 4.42 38.68
CA VAL A 103 -13.01 5.37 37.77
C VAL A 103 -11.67 4.80 37.34
N HIS A 104 -11.50 4.70 36.01
CA HIS A 104 -10.23 4.31 35.38
C HIS A 104 -9.45 5.56 34.97
N ARG A 105 -10.13 6.52 34.36
CA ARG A 105 -9.51 7.76 33.85
C ARG A 105 -10.51 8.92 33.87
N VAL A 106 -9.98 10.14 34.04
CA VAL A 106 -10.71 11.38 33.89
C VAL A 106 -9.97 12.27 32.88
N GLY A 107 -10.67 12.83 31.92
CA GLY A 107 -10.05 13.78 30.96
C GLY A 107 -11.10 14.44 30.04
N MET A 108 -10.87 15.73 29.74
CA MET A 108 -11.69 16.49 28.76
C MET A 108 -13.21 16.45 28.98
N GLY A 109 -13.68 16.49 30.25
CA GLY A 109 -15.10 16.39 30.55
C GLY A 109 -15.71 15.00 30.41
N LEU A 110 -14.84 13.98 30.27
CA LEU A 110 -15.23 12.56 30.21
C LEU A 110 -14.66 11.80 31.41
N ILE A 111 -15.44 10.88 31.95
CA ILE A 111 -14.96 9.89 32.91
C ILE A 111 -15.11 8.51 32.30
N TYR A 112 -14.05 7.76 32.35
CA TYR A 112 -13.97 6.38 31.88
C TYR A 112 -14.07 5.47 33.10
N PHE A 113 -15.06 4.60 33.10
CA PHE A 113 -15.32 3.65 34.17
C PHE A 113 -15.03 2.23 33.68
N ILE A 114 -14.50 1.41 34.59
CA ILE A 114 -14.32 -0.02 34.38
C ILE A 114 -15.04 -0.80 35.49
N SER A 115 -15.54 -1.98 35.18
CA SER A 115 -16.17 -2.84 36.17
C SER A 115 -15.20 -3.23 37.28
N THR A 116 -15.67 -3.32 38.53
CA THR A 116 -14.90 -3.79 39.68
C THR A 116 -14.69 -5.30 39.69
N LYS A 117 -15.24 -6.06 38.72
CA LYS A 117 -15.02 -7.51 38.63
C LYS A 117 -13.55 -7.83 38.43
N LYS A 118 -13.10 -8.92 39.09
CA LYS A 118 -11.69 -9.31 39.19
C LYS A 118 -10.88 -9.31 37.90
N ASN A 119 -11.50 -9.62 36.76
CA ASN A 119 -10.80 -9.74 35.47
C ASN A 119 -11.12 -8.60 34.48
N ALA A 120 -11.90 -7.60 34.89
CA ALA A 120 -12.40 -6.58 33.97
C ALA A 120 -11.29 -5.82 33.22
N LEU A 121 -10.19 -5.50 33.89
CA LEU A 121 -9.04 -4.83 33.26
C LEU A 121 -8.29 -5.78 32.30
N LYS A 122 -8.16 -7.04 32.64
CA LYS A 122 -7.58 -8.05 31.76
C LYS A 122 -8.42 -8.23 30.52
N ASP A 123 -9.75 -8.39 30.68
CA ASP A 123 -10.69 -8.54 29.57
C ASP A 123 -10.66 -7.32 28.65
N ALA A 124 -10.52 -6.11 29.22
CA ALA A 124 -10.37 -4.88 28.45
C ALA A 124 -9.04 -4.85 27.65
N THR A 125 -7.96 -5.29 28.28
CA THR A 125 -6.65 -5.40 27.62
C THR A 125 -6.70 -6.43 26.50
N ASP A 126 -7.27 -7.59 26.73
CA ASP A 126 -7.39 -8.66 25.73
C ASP A 126 -8.21 -8.18 24.52
N LYS A 127 -9.31 -7.45 24.74
CA LYS A 127 -10.12 -6.84 23.65
C LYS A 127 -9.34 -5.77 22.88
N ALA A 128 -8.64 -4.89 23.60
CA ALA A 128 -7.81 -3.86 22.97
C ALA A 128 -6.69 -4.49 22.13
N THR A 129 -6.07 -5.57 22.62
CA THR A 129 -5.03 -6.31 21.91
C THR A 129 -5.59 -6.96 20.65
N ALA A 130 -6.74 -7.64 20.74
CA ALA A 130 -7.38 -8.27 19.59
C ALA A 130 -7.77 -7.24 18.50
N GLU A 131 -8.27 -6.06 18.90
CA GLU A 131 -8.57 -4.98 17.94
C GLU A 131 -7.29 -4.40 17.33
N ALA A 132 -6.20 -4.28 18.12
CA ALA A 132 -4.91 -3.85 17.64
C ALA A 132 -4.34 -4.84 16.61
N GLU A 133 -4.38 -6.15 16.89
CA GLU A 133 -3.96 -7.21 15.97
C GLU A 133 -4.69 -7.10 14.63
N MET A 134 -6.02 -7.05 14.64
CA MET A 134 -6.81 -6.91 13.42
C MET A 134 -6.45 -5.62 12.64
N SER A 135 -6.20 -4.52 13.34
CA SER A 135 -5.83 -3.25 12.72
C SER A 135 -4.46 -3.31 12.05
N ILE A 136 -3.48 -3.91 12.72
CA ILE A 136 -2.10 -4.04 12.22
C ILE A 136 -2.06 -5.06 11.07
N ASP A 137 -2.73 -6.20 11.18
CA ASP A 137 -2.79 -7.19 10.12
C ASP A 137 -3.43 -6.63 8.84
N LYS A 138 -4.47 -5.82 8.98
CA LYS A 138 -5.07 -5.11 7.85
C LYS A 138 -4.13 -4.07 7.23
N MET A 139 -3.31 -3.42 8.03
CA MET A 139 -2.29 -2.49 7.54
C MET A 139 -1.21 -3.25 6.77
N ILE A 140 -0.69 -4.35 7.30
CA ILE A 140 0.31 -5.21 6.66
C ILE A 140 -0.21 -5.75 5.32
N GLU A 141 -1.46 -6.22 5.26
CA GLU A 141 -2.04 -6.71 4.01
C GLU A 141 -2.15 -5.59 2.95
N ARG A 142 -2.48 -4.36 3.34
CA ARG A 142 -2.46 -3.21 2.42
C ARG A 142 -1.06 -2.90 1.90
N LEU A 143 -0.03 -2.99 2.74
CA LEU A 143 1.36 -2.79 2.32
C LEU A 143 1.82 -3.89 1.37
N LYS A 144 1.43 -5.15 1.60
CA LYS A 144 1.68 -6.28 0.72
C LYS A 144 1.07 -6.08 -0.67
N VAL A 145 -0.18 -5.65 -0.74
CA VAL A 145 -0.85 -5.33 -2.02
C VAL A 145 -0.10 -4.20 -2.73
N LYS A 146 0.26 -3.12 -2.02
CA LYS A 146 1.02 -2.01 -2.58
C LYS A 146 2.39 -2.45 -3.13
N ALA A 147 3.11 -3.33 -2.43
CA ALA A 147 4.37 -3.89 -2.89
C ALA A 147 4.19 -4.73 -4.16
N SER A 148 3.17 -5.61 -4.19
CA SER A 148 2.84 -6.41 -5.36
C SER A 148 2.47 -5.57 -6.59
N GLU A 149 1.69 -4.50 -6.42
CA GLU A 149 1.35 -3.54 -7.48
C GLU A 149 2.59 -2.82 -8.01
N ALA A 150 3.53 -2.45 -7.13
CA ALA A 150 4.79 -1.82 -7.53
C ALA A 150 5.67 -2.75 -8.36
N VAL A 151 5.76 -4.04 -8.00
CA VAL A 151 6.44 -5.08 -8.77
C VAL A 151 5.80 -5.24 -10.16
N HIS A 152 4.46 -5.32 -10.21
CA HIS A 152 3.73 -5.44 -11.47
C HIS A 152 3.99 -4.23 -12.38
N GLN A 153 3.93 -3.03 -11.85
CA GLN A 153 4.18 -1.80 -12.62
C GLN A 153 5.62 -1.72 -13.16
N ARG A 154 6.61 -2.09 -12.34
CA ARG A 154 8.01 -2.18 -12.77
C ARG A 154 8.17 -3.18 -13.90
N ASN A 155 7.59 -4.38 -13.78
CA ASN A 155 7.68 -5.40 -14.80
C ASN A 155 7.01 -4.97 -16.11
N LYS A 156 5.85 -4.32 -16.03
CA LYS A 156 5.17 -3.72 -17.19
C LYS A 156 6.08 -2.71 -17.91
N THR A 157 6.70 -1.81 -17.18
CA THR A 157 7.61 -0.79 -17.76
C THR A 157 8.82 -1.45 -18.44
N VAL A 158 9.39 -2.50 -17.84
CA VAL A 158 10.51 -3.26 -18.44
C VAL A 158 10.07 -3.99 -19.73
N ILE A 159 8.89 -4.59 -19.74
CA ILE A 159 8.36 -5.26 -20.92
C ILE A 159 8.12 -4.26 -22.06
N GLU A 160 7.58 -3.08 -21.75
CA GLU A 160 7.38 -2.01 -22.73
C GLU A 160 8.71 -1.53 -23.33
N ALA A 161 9.73 -1.35 -22.48
CA ALA A 161 11.07 -0.98 -22.92
C ALA A 161 11.66 -2.05 -23.86
N ARG A 162 11.57 -3.34 -23.49
CA ARG A 162 12.04 -4.46 -24.33
C ARG A 162 11.34 -4.51 -25.67
N LYS A 163 10.00 -4.45 -25.67
CA LYS A 163 9.21 -4.43 -26.92
C LYS A 163 9.60 -3.29 -27.84
N SER A 164 9.91 -2.11 -27.26
CA SER A 164 10.34 -0.95 -28.04
C SER A 164 11.75 -1.16 -28.63
N LEU A 165 12.65 -1.84 -27.91
CA LEU A 165 14.01 -2.18 -28.40
C LEU A 165 13.93 -3.27 -29.49
N ASP A 166 13.11 -4.28 -29.30
CA ASP A 166 12.93 -5.41 -30.22
C ASP A 166 12.25 -4.97 -31.55
N ALA A 167 11.48 -3.86 -31.51
CA ALA A 167 10.87 -3.28 -32.70
C ALA A 167 11.85 -2.54 -33.60
N VAL A 168 13.07 -2.26 -33.12
CA VAL A 168 14.13 -1.64 -33.93
C VAL A 168 14.78 -2.70 -34.80
N LYS A 169 14.49 -2.67 -36.12
CA LYS A 169 15.11 -3.57 -37.08
C LYS A 169 16.59 -3.24 -37.25
N ASP A 170 17.45 -4.22 -37.15
CA ASP A 170 18.86 -4.07 -37.47
C ASP A 170 19.07 -3.97 -38.98
N PHE A 171 20.19 -3.37 -39.40
CA PHE A 171 20.52 -3.19 -40.83
C PHE A 171 20.59 -4.54 -41.58
N THR A 172 20.97 -5.61 -40.87
CA THR A 172 20.96 -6.99 -41.42
C THR A 172 19.58 -7.46 -41.84
N ASP A 173 18.51 -7.07 -41.09
CA ASP A 173 17.13 -7.42 -41.43
C ASP A 173 16.68 -6.72 -42.74
N TYR A 174 17.14 -5.48 -42.99
CA TYR A 174 16.86 -4.77 -44.23
C TYR A 174 17.62 -5.39 -45.43
N LEU A 175 18.86 -5.83 -45.23
CA LEU A 175 19.63 -6.52 -46.26
C LEU A 175 18.97 -7.85 -46.64
N ASN A 176 18.47 -8.62 -45.70
CA ASN A 176 17.76 -9.87 -45.99
C ASN A 176 16.47 -9.64 -46.77
N VAL A 177 15.71 -8.59 -46.49
CA VAL A 177 14.51 -8.21 -47.27
C VAL A 177 14.90 -7.83 -48.70
N ILE A 178 15.93 -7.03 -48.92
CA ILE A 178 16.41 -6.61 -50.24
C ILE A 178 16.90 -7.80 -51.08
N VAL A 179 17.59 -8.78 -50.45
CA VAL A 179 18.09 -9.97 -51.13
C VAL A 179 16.94 -10.89 -51.56
N THR A 180 15.91 -11.09 -50.73
CA THR A 180 14.76 -11.92 -51.07
C THR A 180 13.90 -11.29 -52.19
N ASP A 181 13.71 -9.98 -52.19
CA ASP A 181 12.97 -9.27 -53.25
C ASP A 181 13.73 -9.26 -54.62
N SER A 182 15.06 -9.43 -54.61
CA SER A 182 15.85 -9.50 -55.84
C SER A 182 15.91 -10.91 -56.47
N GLU A 183 15.58 -11.96 -55.73
CA GLU A 183 15.52 -13.34 -56.26
C GLU A 183 14.18 -13.66 -56.93
N GLU A 184 13.09 -12.93 -56.62
CA GLU A 184 11.78 -13.12 -57.26
C GLU A 184 11.63 -12.43 -58.63
N VAL A 185 12.62 -11.65 -59.13
CA VAL A 185 12.55 -10.94 -60.39
C VAL A 185 13.30 -11.62 -61.54
N THR A 186 13.84 -12.83 -61.31
CA THR A 186 14.60 -13.59 -62.33
C THR A 186 14.02 -14.95 -62.64
N GLU A 187 12.68 -15.04 -62.89
CA GLU A 187 12.05 -16.16 -63.62
C GLU A 187 11.16 -15.66 -64.75
#